data_b14cffca306270cb6c3f014517832839
#
_entry.id   b14cffca306270cb6c3f014517832839
#
_cell.length_a   1.000
_cell.length_b   1.000
_cell.length_c   1.000
_cell.angle_alpha   90.00
_cell.angle_beta   90.00
_cell.angle_gamma   90.00
#
_symmetry.space_group_name_H-M   'P 1'
#
loop_
_entity.id
_entity.type
_entity.pdbx_description
1 polymer ?
#
loop_
_entity_poly.entity_id
_entity_poly.type
_entity_poly.pdbx_seq_one_letter_code
_entity_poly.pdbx_strand_id
1 'polypeptide(L)'
;MGENWTFDAENLTVGYDGKTVIADVNFSVGAGERILLCGANGLGKSTLLRTLALLQPPVSGKCSFSAGSEKRRTVLIPARIPKVQGFSVEQFVAASCYLETDWLGRIPARLKNQIKTAVENVGIPELLHRDISTLSDGEFQKAAIATALVQKADVVLLDEPTAFLDVDSRAAVLSTIDSMSPEISVIFSSHDIYEASRHCTRIFGIVRDAGTPKFIDSGANASVAVRRAVLSECFRSAASVL
;
A
#
# COMPACT_ATOMS: atom_id res chain seq x y z
N MET A 1 -9.36 23.55 4.12
CA MET A 1 -8.05 23.50 3.45
C MET A 1 -7.27 22.44 4.17
N GLY A 2 -7.03 21.27 3.53
CA GLY A 2 -6.25 20.22 4.14
C GLY A 2 -4.81 20.69 4.39
N GLU A 3 -4.25 20.36 5.54
CA GLU A 3 -2.84 20.67 5.82
C GLU A 3 -1.96 20.04 4.74
N ASN A 4 -1.07 20.82 4.13
CA ASN A 4 -0.07 20.32 3.20
C ASN A 4 0.94 19.47 4.00
N TRP A 5 0.84 18.16 3.91
CA TRP A 5 1.80 17.24 4.47
C TRP A 5 2.54 16.50 3.35
N THR A 6 3.75 16.06 3.65
CA THR A 6 4.50 15.13 2.82
C THR A 6 4.95 13.95 3.67
N PHE A 7 5.12 12.80 3.02
CA PHE A 7 5.77 11.62 3.56
C PHE A 7 7.10 11.46 2.84
N ASP A 8 8.18 11.64 3.57
CA ASP A 8 9.51 11.81 3.03
C ASP A 8 10.42 10.64 3.38
N ALA A 9 11.23 10.19 2.44
CA ALA A 9 12.36 9.32 2.65
C ALA A 9 13.65 10.10 2.33
N GLU A 10 14.59 10.12 3.26
CA GLU A 10 15.86 10.84 3.15
C GLU A 10 17.03 9.88 3.35
N ASN A 11 17.82 9.68 2.28
CA ASN A 11 18.98 8.77 2.25
C ASN A 11 18.65 7.40 2.87
N LEU A 12 17.41 6.94 2.65
CA LEU A 12 16.87 5.74 3.28
C LEU A 12 17.54 4.51 2.69
N THR A 13 18.17 3.71 3.52
CA THR A 13 18.71 2.39 3.19
C THR A 13 17.88 1.33 3.86
N VAL A 14 17.26 0.46 3.07
CA VAL A 14 16.43 -0.63 3.57
C VAL A 14 17.15 -1.96 3.48
N GLY A 15 16.88 -2.82 4.44
CA GLY A 15 17.53 -4.12 4.53
C GLY A 15 17.07 -4.89 5.76
N TYR A 16 17.71 -6.01 6.05
CA TYR A 16 17.45 -6.85 7.22
C TYR A 16 18.74 -7.51 7.69
N ASP A 17 18.86 -7.76 8.98
CA ASP A 17 20.01 -8.42 9.61
C ASP A 17 21.36 -7.75 9.23
N GLY A 18 21.37 -6.40 9.15
CA GLY A 18 22.55 -5.63 8.76
C GLY A 18 22.92 -5.72 7.28
N LYS A 19 22.13 -6.42 6.45
CA LYS A 19 22.35 -6.52 5.01
C LYS A 19 21.53 -5.48 4.28
N THR A 20 22.17 -4.64 3.50
CA THR A 20 21.52 -3.70 2.60
C THR A 20 20.83 -4.41 1.46
N VAL A 21 19.56 -4.08 1.21
CA VAL A 21 18.77 -4.54 0.05
C VAL A 21 18.66 -3.42 -0.97
N ILE A 22 18.27 -2.22 -0.57
CA ILE A 22 18.22 -1.04 -1.44
C ILE A 22 18.83 0.11 -0.66
N ALA A 23 19.75 0.85 -1.28
CA ALA A 23 20.35 2.03 -0.69
C ALA A 23 19.84 3.30 -1.37
N ASP A 24 20.04 4.42 -0.67
CA ASP A 24 19.84 5.77 -1.20
C ASP A 24 18.46 6.04 -1.78
N VAL A 25 17.42 5.57 -1.09
CA VAL A 25 16.03 5.86 -1.43
C VAL A 25 15.69 7.27 -0.98
N ASN A 26 15.35 8.13 -1.94
CA ASN A 26 14.98 9.51 -1.68
C ASN A 26 13.68 9.83 -2.43
N PHE A 27 12.66 10.30 -1.71
CA PHE A 27 11.40 10.80 -2.28
C PHE A 27 10.64 11.68 -1.30
N SER A 28 9.72 12.46 -1.83
CA SER A 28 8.68 13.17 -1.08
C SER A 28 7.33 12.86 -1.71
N VAL A 29 6.38 12.35 -0.94
CA VAL A 29 5.02 11.98 -1.37
C VAL A 29 4.03 12.90 -0.69
N GLY A 30 3.25 13.63 -1.48
CA GLY A 30 2.16 14.49 -1.00
C GLY A 30 0.81 13.75 -0.92
N ALA A 31 -0.21 14.42 -0.39
CA ALA A 31 -1.55 13.88 -0.30
C ALA A 31 -2.13 13.52 -1.68
N GLY A 32 -2.86 12.42 -1.76
CA GLY A 32 -3.60 12.00 -2.95
C GLY A 32 -2.79 11.35 -4.05
N GLU A 33 -1.49 11.14 -3.89
CA GLU A 33 -0.69 10.47 -4.90
C GLU A 33 -1.04 8.97 -5.01
N ARG A 34 -1.09 8.47 -6.24
CA ARG A 34 -1.21 7.05 -6.57
C ARG A 34 0.10 6.59 -7.19
N ILE A 35 0.86 5.78 -6.47
CA ILE A 35 2.24 5.43 -6.80
C ILE A 35 2.34 3.93 -7.01
N LEU A 36 2.75 3.53 -8.22
CA LEU A 36 3.07 2.14 -8.52
C LEU A 36 4.53 1.85 -8.17
N LEU A 37 4.76 0.89 -7.28
CA LEU A 37 6.08 0.35 -6.98
C LEU A 37 6.37 -0.86 -7.88
N CYS A 38 7.30 -0.74 -8.80
CA CYS A 38 7.67 -1.80 -9.74
C CYS A 38 9.12 -2.24 -9.62
N GLY A 39 9.41 -3.41 -10.13
CA GLY A 39 10.74 -4.05 -10.11
C GLY A 39 10.64 -5.56 -10.09
N ALA A 40 11.70 -6.25 -10.48
CA ALA A 40 11.72 -7.71 -10.51
C ALA A 40 11.52 -8.33 -9.10
N ASN A 41 11.18 -9.62 -9.06
CA ASN A 41 11.03 -10.34 -7.81
C ASN A 41 12.37 -10.41 -7.06
N GLY A 42 12.29 -10.33 -5.73
CA GLY A 42 13.49 -10.38 -4.88
C GLY A 42 14.31 -9.08 -4.83
N LEU A 43 13.91 -8.00 -5.51
CA LEU A 43 14.62 -6.72 -5.47
C LEU A 43 14.30 -5.86 -4.22
N GLY A 44 13.42 -6.34 -3.31
CA GLY A 44 13.21 -5.65 -2.04
C GLY A 44 11.94 -4.78 -1.97
N LYS A 45 10.96 -4.92 -2.90
CA LYS A 45 9.69 -4.18 -2.85
C LYS A 45 8.99 -4.31 -1.50
N SER A 46 8.76 -5.53 -1.03
CA SER A 46 8.12 -5.78 0.27
C SER A 46 8.97 -5.30 1.45
N THR A 47 10.30 -5.35 1.34
CA THR A 47 11.22 -4.80 2.36
C THR A 47 11.08 -3.29 2.45
N LEU A 48 11.04 -2.60 1.30
CA LEU A 48 10.79 -1.17 1.25
C LEU A 48 9.45 -0.83 1.88
N LEU A 49 8.35 -1.48 1.45
CA LEU A 49 7.01 -1.23 2.00
C LEU A 49 6.95 -1.45 3.52
N ARG A 50 7.59 -2.50 4.06
CA ARG A 50 7.66 -2.75 5.51
C ARG A 50 8.44 -1.66 6.25
N THR A 51 9.53 -1.18 5.67
CA THR A 51 10.32 -0.09 6.27
C THR A 51 9.52 1.21 6.27
N LEU A 52 8.82 1.54 5.18
CA LEU A 52 7.94 2.71 5.09
C LEU A 52 6.76 2.63 6.07
N ALA A 53 6.27 1.41 6.35
CA ALA A 53 5.24 1.18 7.36
C ALA A 53 5.76 1.20 8.81
N LEU A 54 7.05 1.44 9.02
CA LEU A 54 7.72 1.38 10.32
C LEU A 54 7.63 -0.01 11.01
N LEU A 55 7.34 -1.06 10.24
CA LEU A 55 7.32 -2.45 10.72
C LEU A 55 8.72 -3.07 10.75
N GLN A 56 9.66 -2.43 10.10
CA GLN A 56 11.06 -2.83 10.04
C GLN A 56 11.93 -1.56 10.11
N PRO A 57 12.93 -1.52 10.99
CA PRO A 57 13.83 -0.37 11.06
C PRO A 57 14.67 -0.27 9.78
N PRO A 58 14.98 0.95 9.30
CA PRO A 58 15.94 1.13 8.22
C PRO A 58 17.35 0.75 8.67
N VAL A 59 18.22 0.41 7.72
CA VAL A 59 19.66 0.22 7.97
C VAL A 59 20.32 1.58 8.22
N SER A 60 19.91 2.60 7.46
CA SER A 60 20.31 4.00 7.66
C SER A 60 19.30 4.95 7.01
N GLY A 61 19.44 6.24 7.25
CA GLY A 61 18.51 7.26 6.78
C GLY A 61 17.20 7.25 7.59
N LYS A 62 16.20 7.92 7.09
CA LYS A 62 14.90 8.02 7.77
C LYS A 62 13.74 8.10 6.78
N CYS A 63 12.55 7.70 7.24
CA CYS A 63 11.28 8.06 6.61
C CYS A 63 10.37 8.66 7.68
N SER A 64 9.70 9.76 7.35
CA SER A 64 8.85 10.49 8.29
C SER A 64 7.85 11.38 7.55
N PHE A 65 6.78 11.75 8.24
CA PHE A 65 5.92 12.82 7.76
C PHE A 65 6.54 14.19 8.06
N SER A 66 6.38 15.14 7.12
CA SER A 66 6.66 16.53 7.39
C SER A 66 5.79 17.06 8.53
N ALA A 67 6.21 18.11 9.20
CA ALA A 67 5.56 18.64 10.39
C ALA A 67 4.07 18.96 10.14
N GLY A 68 3.23 18.48 11.04
CA GLY A 68 1.81 18.75 11.19
C GLY A 68 1.40 18.49 12.62
N SER A 69 0.32 19.11 13.10
CA SER A 69 -0.16 18.98 14.48
C SER A 69 -0.79 17.62 14.78
N GLU A 70 -1.19 16.85 13.77
CA GLU A 70 -1.83 15.55 13.92
C GLU A 70 -0.83 14.40 13.69
N LYS A 71 -1.02 13.32 14.44
CA LYS A 71 -0.23 12.09 14.28
C LYS A 71 -0.64 11.36 13.00
N ARG A 72 0.16 11.53 11.94
CA ARG A 72 -0.01 10.86 10.63
C ARG A 72 0.31 9.38 10.71
N ARG A 73 -0.32 8.59 9.84
CA ARG A 73 -0.21 7.12 9.88
C ARG A 73 0.06 6.53 8.50
N THR A 74 0.98 5.59 8.47
CA THR A 74 1.12 4.63 7.36
C THR A 74 0.49 3.30 7.76
N VAL A 75 -0.24 2.67 6.85
CA VAL A 75 -0.81 1.32 7.07
C VAL A 75 -0.39 0.44 5.90
N LEU A 76 0.21 -0.72 6.22
CA LEU A 76 0.58 -1.73 5.24
C LEU A 76 -0.45 -2.85 5.21
N ILE A 77 -0.94 -3.15 4.01
CA ILE A 77 -1.71 -4.34 3.70
C ILE A 77 -0.78 -5.31 2.96
N PRO A 78 -0.39 -6.42 3.57
CA PRO A 78 0.54 -7.39 2.96
C PRO A 78 -0.15 -8.20 1.87
N ALA A 79 0.66 -8.78 0.97
CA ALA A 79 0.19 -9.60 -0.15
C ALA A 79 -0.65 -10.82 0.28
N ARG A 80 -0.46 -11.31 1.49
CA ARG A 80 -1.20 -12.45 2.02
C ARG A 80 -1.66 -12.17 3.45
N ILE A 81 -2.98 -12.25 3.62
CA ILE A 81 -3.65 -12.21 4.92
C ILE A 81 -4.44 -13.52 5.04
N PRO A 82 -4.29 -14.28 6.13
CA PRO A 82 -5.06 -15.51 6.30
C PRO A 82 -6.55 -15.22 6.50
N LYS A 83 -7.42 -15.93 5.78
CA LYS A 83 -8.86 -15.92 6.02
C LYS A 83 -9.17 -16.85 7.19
N VAL A 84 -9.50 -16.27 8.34
CA VAL A 84 -9.83 -17.02 9.57
C VAL A 84 -11.32 -17.26 9.63
N GLN A 85 -11.75 -18.51 9.70
CA GLN A 85 -13.16 -18.90 9.83
C GLN A 85 -13.75 -18.39 11.15
N GLY A 86 -15.02 -17.97 11.12
CA GLY A 86 -15.73 -17.49 12.31
C GLY A 86 -15.58 -16.00 12.57
N PHE A 87 -14.89 -15.25 11.70
CA PHE A 87 -14.81 -13.79 11.77
C PHE A 87 -15.67 -13.14 10.68
N SER A 88 -16.58 -12.27 11.06
CA SER A 88 -17.28 -11.41 10.10
C SER A 88 -16.35 -10.31 9.55
N VAL A 89 -16.71 -9.70 8.41
CA VAL A 89 -16.01 -8.51 7.87
C VAL A 89 -15.94 -7.40 8.92
N GLU A 90 -17.04 -7.15 9.66
CA GLU A 90 -17.06 -6.16 10.75
C GLU A 90 -15.99 -6.45 11.79
N GLN A 91 -15.90 -7.70 12.25
CA GLN A 91 -14.92 -8.11 13.26
C GLN A 91 -13.48 -8.06 12.73
N PHE A 92 -13.28 -8.48 11.48
CA PHE A 92 -11.98 -8.42 10.82
C PHE A 92 -11.47 -6.97 10.70
N VAL A 93 -12.33 -6.06 10.26
CA VAL A 93 -11.98 -4.64 10.15
C VAL A 93 -11.78 -4.02 11.54
N ALA A 94 -12.63 -4.37 12.52
CA ALA A 94 -12.48 -3.90 13.90
C ALA A 94 -11.17 -4.34 14.55
N ALA A 95 -10.67 -5.54 14.23
CA ALA A 95 -9.41 -6.06 14.76
C ALA A 95 -8.21 -5.16 14.42
N SER A 96 -8.26 -4.42 13.31
CA SER A 96 -7.22 -3.44 12.96
C SER A 96 -7.18 -2.22 13.90
N CYS A 97 -8.24 -2.00 14.69
CA CYS A 97 -8.40 -0.93 15.67
C CYS A 97 -8.59 -1.49 17.09
N TYR A 98 -7.89 -2.59 17.43
CA TYR A 98 -8.08 -3.29 18.71
C TYR A 98 -7.91 -2.40 19.94
N LEU A 99 -7.11 -1.34 19.88
CA LEU A 99 -6.94 -0.36 20.96
C LEU A 99 -8.20 0.49 21.20
N GLU A 100 -9.13 0.52 20.26
CA GLU A 100 -10.42 1.23 20.38
C GLU A 100 -11.55 0.29 20.84
N THR A 101 -11.31 -1.02 20.95
CA THR A 101 -12.27 -1.99 21.51
C THR A 101 -12.14 -2.03 23.03
N ASP A 102 -13.21 -2.45 23.72
CA ASP A 102 -13.12 -2.67 25.16
C ASP A 102 -12.34 -3.96 25.50
N TRP A 103 -12.06 -4.18 26.77
CA TRP A 103 -11.33 -5.36 27.27
C TRP A 103 -12.04 -6.70 27.01
N LEU A 104 -13.35 -6.67 26.69
CA LEU A 104 -14.13 -7.83 26.25
C LEU A 104 -14.19 -7.96 24.71
N GLY A 105 -13.45 -7.12 23.97
CA GLY A 105 -13.46 -7.10 22.52
C GLY A 105 -14.75 -6.53 21.90
N ARG A 106 -15.58 -5.81 22.67
CA ARG A 106 -16.79 -5.18 22.14
C ARG A 106 -16.42 -3.96 21.31
N ILE A 107 -17.06 -3.85 20.14
CA ILE A 107 -16.86 -2.75 19.19
C ILE A 107 -17.76 -1.58 19.61
N PRO A 108 -17.20 -0.40 19.99
CA PRO A 108 -17.99 0.78 20.33
C PRO A 108 -18.84 1.26 19.16
N ALA A 109 -19.99 1.88 19.44
CA ALA A 109 -20.90 2.38 18.38
C ALA A 109 -20.20 3.33 17.38
N ARG A 110 -19.28 4.18 17.87
CA ARG A 110 -18.47 5.06 17.03
C ARG A 110 -17.65 4.27 16.01
N LEU A 111 -16.94 3.22 16.47
CA LEU A 111 -16.11 2.39 15.60
C LEU A 111 -16.96 1.59 14.62
N LYS A 112 -18.13 1.09 15.02
CA LYS A 112 -19.09 0.43 14.11
C LYS A 112 -19.49 1.33 12.95
N ASN A 113 -19.79 2.60 13.22
CA ASN A 113 -20.14 3.55 12.16
C ASN A 113 -18.95 3.81 11.23
N GLN A 114 -17.73 3.93 11.75
CA GLN A 114 -16.51 4.08 10.93
C GLN A 114 -16.26 2.85 10.06
N ILE A 115 -16.45 1.65 10.61
CA ILE A 115 -16.33 0.39 9.85
C ILE A 115 -17.35 0.35 8.74
N LYS A 116 -18.63 0.67 9.03
CA LYS A 116 -19.69 0.71 8.03
C LYS A 116 -19.33 1.64 6.87
N THR A 117 -18.92 2.87 7.17
CA THR A 117 -18.48 3.84 6.15
C THR A 117 -17.27 3.33 5.35
N ALA A 118 -16.28 2.71 6.00
CA ALA A 118 -15.12 2.16 5.32
C ALA A 118 -15.48 1.02 4.36
N VAL A 119 -16.39 0.14 4.78
CA VAL A 119 -16.88 -0.99 3.97
C VAL A 119 -17.75 -0.50 2.81
N GLU A 120 -18.54 0.56 3.00
CA GLU A 120 -19.27 1.27 1.93
C GLU A 120 -18.29 1.88 0.91
N ASN A 121 -17.23 2.54 1.38
CA ASN A 121 -16.23 3.18 0.51
C ASN A 121 -15.46 2.19 -0.38
N VAL A 122 -15.27 0.95 0.08
CA VAL A 122 -14.65 -0.11 -0.75
C VAL A 122 -15.67 -0.92 -1.55
N GLY A 123 -16.96 -0.58 -1.48
CA GLY A 123 -18.04 -1.16 -2.28
C GLY A 123 -18.40 -2.60 -1.94
N ILE A 124 -18.47 -2.94 -0.64
CA ILE A 124 -18.92 -4.25 -0.14
C ILE A 124 -19.84 -4.14 1.09
N PRO A 125 -20.77 -3.17 1.17
CA PRO A 125 -21.60 -2.95 2.37
C PRO A 125 -22.47 -4.16 2.73
N GLU A 126 -22.93 -4.94 1.75
CA GLU A 126 -23.75 -6.13 1.92
C GLU A 126 -22.99 -7.29 2.59
N LEU A 127 -21.66 -7.23 2.60
CA LEU A 127 -20.80 -8.28 3.17
C LEU A 127 -20.41 -8.02 4.62
N LEU A 128 -20.85 -6.92 5.23
CA LEU A 128 -20.42 -6.47 6.57
C LEU A 128 -20.51 -7.57 7.65
N HIS A 129 -21.55 -8.39 7.61
CA HIS A 129 -21.78 -9.45 8.58
C HIS A 129 -21.42 -10.84 8.06
N ARG A 130 -20.87 -10.93 6.86
CA ARG A 130 -20.48 -12.20 6.24
C ARG A 130 -19.14 -12.69 6.80
N ASP A 131 -19.00 -14.00 6.94
CA ASP A 131 -17.73 -14.64 7.36
C ASP A 131 -16.67 -14.44 6.28
N ILE A 132 -15.48 -13.91 6.68
CA ILE A 132 -14.37 -13.62 5.76
C ILE A 132 -13.85 -14.86 5.04
N SER A 133 -14.00 -16.06 5.61
CA SER A 133 -13.60 -17.31 4.96
C SER A 133 -14.44 -17.66 3.73
N THR A 134 -15.66 -17.08 3.62
CA THR A 134 -16.59 -17.31 2.51
C THR A 134 -16.49 -16.26 1.40
N LEU A 135 -15.68 -15.24 1.59
CA LEU A 135 -15.48 -14.18 0.60
C LEU A 135 -14.61 -14.67 -0.57
N SER A 136 -14.89 -14.18 -1.78
CA SER A 136 -13.94 -14.26 -2.88
C SER A 136 -12.63 -13.54 -2.50
N ASP A 137 -11.56 -13.78 -3.24
CA ASP A 137 -10.28 -13.13 -2.95
C ASP A 137 -10.35 -11.62 -3.20
N GLY A 138 -11.09 -11.17 -4.21
CA GLY A 138 -11.33 -9.75 -4.49
C GLY A 138 -12.15 -9.06 -3.39
N GLU A 139 -13.24 -9.68 -2.91
CA GLU A 139 -14.04 -9.18 -1.78
C GLU A 139 -13.20 -9.08 -0.51
N PHE A 140 -12.40 -10.11 -0.24
CA PHE A 140 -11.52 -10.12 0.92
C PHE A 140 -10.43 -9.04 0.83
N GLN A 141 -9.87 -8.82 -0.37
CA GLN A 141 -8.90 -7.73 -0.60
C GLN A 141 -9.52 -6.35 -0.34
N LYS A 142 -10.77 -6.13 -0.75
CA LYS A 142 -11.52 -4.90 -0.42
C LYS A 142 -11.74 -4.75 1.09
N ALA A 143 -12.09 -5.84 1.77
CA ALA A 143 -12.20 -5.84 3.23
C ALA A 143 -10.86 -5.51 3.91
N ALA A 144 -9.74 -6.01 3.38
CA ALA A 144 -8.41 -5.66 3.86
C ALA A 144 -8.10 -4.16 3.64
N ILE A 145 -8.47 -3.59 2.50
CA ILE A 145 -8.33 -2.15 2.24
C ILE A 145 -9.18 -1.33 3.24
N ALA A 146 -10.39 -1.77 3.57
CA ALA A 146 -11.24 -1.10 4.55
C ALA A 146 -10.55 -0.98 5.93
N THR A 147 -9.64 -1.90 6.30
CA THR A 147 -8.88 -1.80 7.55
C THR A 147 -7.98 -0.56 7.59
N ALA A 148 -7.39 -0.15 6.47
CA ALA A 148 -6.58 1.06 6.39
C ALA A 148 -7.44 2.33 6.51
N LEU A 149 -8.64 2.31 5.92
CA LEU A 149 -9.57 3.44 6.00
C LEU A 149 -10.07 3.67 7.42
N VAL A 150 -10.42 2.61 8.14
CA VAL A 150 -10.86 2.71 9.55
C VAL A 150 -9.74 3.19 10.45
N GLN A 151 -8.50 2.81 10.19
CA GLN A 151 -7.32 3.29 10.90
C GLN A 151 -6.97 4.75 10.57
N LYS A 152 -7.70 5.39 9.63
CA LYS A 152 -7.45 6.76 9.14
C LYS A 152 -6.01 6.90 8.65
N ALA A 153 -5.58 5.99 7.79
CA ALA A 153 -4.27 6.05 7.17
C ALA A 153 -4.16 7.29 6.27
N ASP A 154 -3.05 8.02 6.38
CA ASP A 154 -2.69 9.09 5.45
C ASP A 154 -1.97 8.49 4.22
N VAL A 155 -1.18 7.44 4.45
CA VAL A 155 -0.52 6.67 3.39
C VAL A 155 -0.88 5.19 3.54
N VAL A 156 -1.49 4.63 2.50
CA VAL A 156 -1.81 3.20 2.38
C VAL A 156 -0.75 2.52 1.52
N LEU A 157 -0.12 1.51 2.07
CA LEU A 157 0.88 0.69 1.40
C LEU A 157 0.26 -0.66 1.08
N LEU A 158 0.25 -1.05 -0.20
CA LEU A 158 -0.35 -2.31 -0.64
C LEU A 158 0.72 -3.18 -1.29
N ASP A 159 1.01 -4.32 -0.69
CA ASP A 159 1.95 -5.28 -1.27
C ASP A 159 1.18 -6.28 -2.13
N GLU A 160 1.27 -6.13 -3.46
CA GLU A 160 0.63 -6.97 -4.46
C GLU A 160 -0.90 -7.17 -4.27
N PRO A 161 -1.69 -6.09 -4.17
CA PRO A 161 -3.11 -6.17 -3.83
C PRO A 161 -3.95 -6.92 -4.87
N THR A 162 -3.42 -7.15 -6.06
CA THR A 162 -4.11 -7.82 -7.17
C THR A 162 -3.56 -9.23 -7.46
N ALA A 163 -2.62 -9.72 -6.64
CA ALA A 163 -2.07 -11.06 -6.82
C ALA A 163 -3.15 -12.13 -6.61
N PHE A 164 -3.15 -13.14 -7.46
CA PHE A 164 -4.07 -14.29 -7.42
C PHE A 164 -5.54 -13.96 -7.71
N LEU A 165 -5.86 -12.73 -8.12
CA LEU A 165 -7.21 -12.34 -8.50
C LEU A 165 -7.47 -12.64 -9.99
N ASP A 166 -8.72 -13.01 -10.31
CA ASP A 166 -9.22 -13.01 -11.68
C ASP A 166 -9.28 -11.58 -12.25
N VAL A 167 -9.54 -11.47 -13.55
CA VAL A 167 -9.51 -10.18 -14.27
C VAL A 167 -10.52 -9.18 -13.69
N ASP A 168 -11.75 -9.62 -13.41
CA ASP A 168 -12.82 -8.74 -12.94
C ASP A 168 -12.56 -8.28 -11.49
N SER A 169 -12.14 -9.19 -10.64
CA SER A 169 -11.74 -8.88 -9.25
C SER A 169 -10.55 -7.93 -9.18
N ARG A 170 -9.57 -8.09 -10.08
CA ARG A 170 -8.41 -7.20 -10.20
C ARG A 170 -8.83 -5.78 -10.57
N ALA A 171 -9.65 -5.64 -11.63
CA ALA A 171 -10.17 -4.35 -12.05
C ALA A 171 -10.97 -3.67 -10.93
N ALA A 172 -11.78 -4.44 -10.19
CA ALA A 172 -12.55 -3.93 -9.06
C ALA A 172 -11.67 -3.43 -7.90
N VAL A 173 -10.57 -4.13 -7.58
CA VAL A 173 -9.61 -3.69 -6.55
C VAL A 173 -8.86 -2.43 -7.00
N LEU A 174 -8.40 -2.37 -8.24
CA LEU A 174 -7.73 -1.18 -8.78
C LEU A 174 -8.67 0.03 -8.81
N SER A 175 -9.93 -0.15 -9.20
CA SER A 175 -10.96 0.89 -9.11
C SER A 175 -11.19 1.37 -7.68
N THR A 176 -11.12 0.48 -6.69
CA THR A 176 -11.18 0.86 -5.27
C THR A 176 -10.00 1.76 -4.87
N ILE A 177 -8.79 1.46 -5.36
CA ILE A 177 -7.60 2.31 -5.13
C ILE A 177 -7.79 3.71 -5.73
N ASP A 178 -8.34 3.80 -6.94
CA ASP A 178 -8.61 5.10 -7.59
C ASP A 178 -9.65 5.93 -6.85
N SER A 179 -10.68 5.28 -6.32
CA SER A 179 -11.81 5.92 -5.63
C SER A 179 -11.50 6.36 -4.19
N MET A 180 -10.32 6.03 -3.66
CA MET A 180 -9.92 6.49 -2.33
C MET A 180 -9.87 8.01 -2.26
N SER A 181 -10.16 8.56 -1.07
CA SER A 181 -10.11 9.99 -0.81
C SER A 181 -8.83 10.63 -1.38
N PRO A 182 -8.93 11.85 -1.99
CA PRO A 182 -7.76 12.59 -2.45
C PRO A 182 -6.82 13.05 -1.31
N GLU A 183 -7.21 12.84 -0.06
CA GLU A 183 -6.35 13.11 1.11
C GLU A 183 -5.44 11.91 1.43
N ILE A 184 -5.75 10.72 0.91
CA ILE A 184 -5.01 9.48 1.15
C ILE A 184 -4.08 9.22 -0.02
N SER A 185 -2.80 9.02 0.25
CA SER A 185 -1.84 8.56 -0.75
C SER A 185 -1.73 7.04 -0.73
N VAL A 186 -1.54 6.43 -1.90
CA VAL A 186 -1.41 4.98 -2.03
C VAL A 186 -0.12 4.64 -2.75
N ILE A 187 0.69 3.78 -2.14
CA ILE A 187 1.85 3.15 -2.78
C ILE A 187 1.54 1.66 -2.89
N PHE A 188 1.43 1.15 -4.10
CA PHE A 188 1.09 -0.25 -4.31
C PHE A 188 2.05 -0.94 -5.26
N SER A 189 2.41 -2.18 -4.95
CA SER A 189 3.18 -3.03 -5.85
C SER A 189 2.25 -3.87 -6.73
N SER A 190 2.69 -4.21 -7.93
CA SER A 190 1.95 -5.11 -8.83
C SER A 190 2.90 -5.88 -9.74
N HIS A 191 2.52 -7.10 -10.08
CA HIS A 191 3.16 -7.88 -11.15
C HIS A 191 2.57 -7.56 -12.54
N ASP A 192 1.29 -7.21 -12.60
CA ASP A 192 0.65 -6.73 -13.82
C ASP A 192 0.84 -5.23 -13.95
N ILE A 193 2.03 -4.88 -14.42
CA ILE A 193 2.45 -3.48 -14.50
C ILE A 193 1.68 -2.72 -15.58
N TYR A 194 1.24 -3.40 -16.63
CA TYR A 194 0.50 -2.75 -17.73
C TYR A 194 -0.85 -2.21 -17.21
N GLU A 195 -1.61 -3.04 -16.53
CA GLU A 195 -2.89 -2.63 -15.95
C GLU A 195 -2.68 -1.65 -14.79
N ALA A 196 -1.80 -1.98 -13.84
CA ALA A 196 -1.50 -1.15 -12.67
C ALA A 196 -1.02 0.27 -13.04
N SER A 197 -0.28 0.43 -14.14
CA SER A 197 0.24 1.75 -14.57
C SER A 197 -0.84 2.73 -15.03
N ARG A 198 -2.05 2.26 -15.30
CA ARG A 198 -3.21 3.11 -15.64
C ARG A 198 -3.82 3.75 -14.40
N HIS A 199 -3.58 3.15 -13.24
CA HIS A 199 -4.12 3.53 -11.93
C HIS A 199 -3.09 4.29 -11.06
N CYS A 200 -2.02 4.81 -11.67
CA CYS A 200 -1.01 5.58 -10.95
C CYS A 200 -0.64 6.87 -11.68
N THR A 201 -0.24 7.87 -10.90
CA THR A 201 0.27 9.16 -11.39
C THR A 201 1.78 9.25 -11.32
N ARG A 202 2.42 8.36 -10.55
CA ARG A 202 3.86 8.31 -10.29
C ARG A 202 4.35 6.87 -10.21
N ILE A 203 5.60 6.63 -10.54
CA ILE A 203 6.20 5.30 -10.49
C ILE A 203 7.48 5.34 -9.68
N PHE A 204 7.56 4.45 -8.71
CA PHE A 204 8.78 4.06 -8.01
C PHE A 204 9.30 2.77 -8.63
N GLY A 205 10.50 2.79 -9.16
CA GLY A 205 11.15 1.63 -9.76
C GLY A 205 12.29 1.11 -8.88
N ILE A 206 12.41 -0.21 -8.78
CA ILE A 206 13.61 -0.84 -8.26
C ILE A 206 14.24 -1.62 -9.39
N VAL A 207 15.40 -1.14 -9.85
CA VAL A 207 16.14 -1.71 -10.97
C VAL A 207 17.44 -2.32 -10.47
N ARG A 208 18.04 -3.21 -11.25
CA ARG A 208 19.37 -3.75 -10.95
C ARG A 208 20.41 -2.98 -11.76
N ASP A 209 21.28 -2.26 -11.09
CA ASP A 209 22.40 -1.52 -11.68
C ASP A 209 23.71 -2.19 -11.25
N ALA A 210 24.49 -2.70 -12.19
CA ALA A 210 25.73 -3.44 -11.93
C ALA A 210 25.60 -4.52 -10.83
N GLY A 211 24.43 -5.19 -10.76
CA GLY A 211 24.16 -6.24 -9.77
C GLY A 211 23.52 -5.76 -8.46
N THR A 212 23.50 -4.46 -8.20
CA THR A 212 22.95 -3.87 -6.97
C THR A 212 21.56 -3.26 -7.22
N PRO A 213 20.57 -3.49 -6.36
CA PRO A 213 19.28 -2.84 -6.46
C PRO A 213 19.41 -1.32 -6.27
N LYS A 214 18.82 -0.56 -7.21
CA LYS A 214 18.80 0.90 -7.21
C LYS A 214 17.36 1.39 -7.29
N PHE A 215 17.03 2.39 -6.50
CA PHE A 215 15.74 3.07 -6.53
C PHE A 215 15.73 4.16 -7.61
N ILE A 216 14.64 4.24 -8.35
CA ILE A 216 14.37 5.29 -9.33
C ILE A 216 12.96 5.82 -9.14
N ASP A 217 12.76 7.11 -9.39
CA ASP A 217 11.48 7.80 -9.21
C ASP A 217 11.15 8.60 -10.48
N SER A 218 9.94 8.43 -11.00
CA SER A 218 9.48 9.22 -12.14
C SER A 218 9.19 10.69 -11.80
N GLY A 219 9.10 11.01 -10.51
CA GLY A 219 8.67 12.30 -10.01
C GLY A 219 7.15 12.45 -9.92
N ALA A 220 6.71 13.40 -9.09
CA ALA A 220 5.29 13.73 -8.93
C ALA A 220 4.72 14.30 -10.25
N ASN A 221 3.51 13.90 -10.61
CA ASN A 221 2.82 14.34 -11.84
C ASN A 221 3.63 14.09 -13.13
N ALA A 222 4.45 13.04 -13.15
CA ALA A 222 5.27 12.68 -14.30
C ALA A 222 4.42 12.46 -15.56
N SER A 223 4.92 12.94 -16.70
CA SER A 223 4.28 12.67 -17.99
C SER A 223 4.24 11.17 -18.29
N VAL A 224 3.31 10.75 -19.16
CA VAL A 224 3.21 9.34 -19.59
C VAL A 224 4.54 8.84 -20.17
N ALA A 225 5.27 9.70 -20.89
CA ALA A 225 6.57 9.34 -21.48
C ALA A 225 7.63 9.02 -20.42
N VAL A 226 7.71 9.85 -19.36
CA VAL A 226 8.65 9.65 -18.24
C VAL A 226 8.30 8.38 -17.48
N ARG A 227 7.01 8.15 -17.15
CA ARG A 227 6.56 6.93 -16.50
C ARG A 227 6.89 5.68 -17.32
N ARG A 228 6.68 5.72 -18.63
CA ARG A 228 7.06 4.62 -19.55
C ARG A 228 8.56 4.36 -19.55
N ALA A 229 9.39 5.39 -19.48
CA ALA A 229 10.84 5.23 -19.42
C ALA A 229 11.25 4.46 -18.14
N VAL A 230 10.72 4.85 -16.98
CA VAL A 230 10.97 4.14 -15.70
C VAL A 230 10.49 2.70 -15.76
N LEU A 231 9.30 2.44 -16.29
CA LEU A 231 8.80 1.07 -16.48
C LEU A 231 9.71 0.25 -17.37
N SER A 232 10.14 0.82 -18.52
CA SER A 232 11.04 0.13 -19.46
C SER A 232 12.37 -0.23 -18.81
N GLU A 233 12.88 0.58 -17.91
CA GLU A 233 14.10 0.32 -17.18
C GLU A 233 13.93 -0.83 -16.18
N CYS A 234 12.80 -0.86 -15.45
CA CYS A 234 12.45 -1.96 -14.56
C CYS A 234 12.39 -3.32 -15.28
N PHE A 235 11.92 -3.33 -16.53
CA PHE A 235 11.83 -4.55 -17.34
C PHE A 235 13.16 -4.96 -17.97
N ARG A 236 13.97 -4.01 -18.46
CA ARG A 236 15.30 -4.31 -19.00
C ARG A 236 16.20 -4.95 -17.96
N SER A 237 16.11 -4.49 -16.73
CA SER A 237 16.86 -5.09 -15.64
C SER A 237 16.39 -6.51 -15.30
N ALA A 238 15.14 -6.86 -15.57
CA ALA A 238 14.63 -8.21 -15.39
C ALA A 238 15.08 -9.18 -16.51
N ALA A 239 15.17 -8.70 -17.76
CA ALA A 239 15.62 -9.49 -18.91
C ALA A 239 17.14 -9.80 -18.91
N SER A 240 17.94 -9.03 -18.17
CA SER A 240 19.38 -9.26 -18.04
C SER A 240 19.76 -10.37 -17.02
N VAL A 241 18.77 -11.03 -16.42
CA VAL A 241 18.95 -12.10 -15.42
C VAL A 241 18.61 -13.49 -15.98
N LEU A 242 18.13 -13.56 -17.24
CA LEU A 242 17.95 -14.78 -18.03
C LEU A 242 19.11 -14.96 -19.00
#